data_ad91c205edef17dceb6f6def2a2bfcc4
#
_entry.id   ad91c205edef17dceb6f6def2a2bfcc4
#
_cell.length_a   1.000
_cell.length_b   1.000
_cell.length_c   1.000
_cell.angle_alpha   90.00
_cell.angle_beta   90.00
_cell.angle_gamma   90.00
#
_symmetry.space_group_name_H-M   'P 1'
#
loop_
_entity.id
_entity.type
_entity.pdbx_description
1 polymer ?
#
loop_
_entity_poly.entity_id
_entity_poly.type
_entity_poly.pdbx_seq_one_letter_code
_entity_poly.pdbx_strand_id
1 'polypeptide(L)'
;YVIFEHLGTDNEEQQWAKYRLGEGKGIMMWGEMFTQYKELAMGFATQNISRMGHDSRGFTGKRLIGYPESHDKDRMMYEAITYGNGGGSAPVNGNLTNALARMGAIGAMSILVPGPKMIWHFGELGNNQSIYTCANGTVNDEGTFFPGDCKLDTKEQVQWTQNWLSDTRRTAILSDWSKFISLKTSEPVFSSDFAISPDGSNIRQRLYVYNNTFPTTQLRNVVVIANFSVGNQ
;
A
#
# COMPACT_ATOMS: atom_id res chain seq x y z
N TYR A 1 3.15 -12.73 18.08
CA TYR A 1 3.18 -12.98 16.64
C TYR A 1 4.62 -13.06 16.18
N VAL A 2 4.90 -13.90 15.18
CA VAL A 2 6.18 -13.95 14.49
C VAL A 2 5.93 -13.54 13.04
N ILE A 3 6.72 -12.61 12.54
CA ILE A 3 6.61 -12.05 11.20
C ILE A 3 7.96 -12.22 10.52
N PHE A 4 7.96 -12.83 9.34
CA PHE A 4 9.17 -13.01 8.54
C PHE A 4 9.13 -12.11 7.30
N GLU A 5 10.19 -11.37 7.15
CA GLU A 5 10.62 -10.89 5.85
C GLU A 5 11.44 -12.01 5.21
N HIS A 6 10.82 -12.67 4.24
CA HIS A 6 11.40 -13.83 3.59
C HIS A 6 11.26 -13.66 2.07
N LEU A 7 12.35 -13.79 1.37
CA LEU A 7 12.41 -13.56 -0.07
C LEU A 7 12.44 -14.91 -0.84
N GLY A 8 11.69 -15.87 -0.34
CA GLY A 8 11.59 -17.18 -0.93
C GLY A 8 10.51 -17.31 -2.00
N THR A 9 10.34 -18.55 -2.47
CA THR A 9 9.26 -18.87 -3.41
C THR A 9 7.90 -18.92 -2.70
N ASP A 10 6.81 -18.72 -3.45
CA ASP A 10 5.47 -18.85 -2.89
C ASP A 10 5.22 -20.23 -2.26
N ASN A 11 5.77 -21.29 -2.85
CA ASN A 11 5.64 -22.66 -2.31
C ASN A 11 6.29 -22.83 -0.93
N GLU A 12 7.44 -22.22 -0.73
CA GLU A 12 8.14 -22.22 0.56
C GLU A 12 7.38 -21.38 1.59
N GLU A 13 6.98 -20.18 1.22
CA GLU A 13 6.22 -19.28 2.10
C GLU A 13 4.85 -19.84 2.48
N GLN A 14 4.20 -20.63 1.59
CA GLN A 14 2.97 -21.36 1.91
C GLN A 14 3.19 -22.35 3.06
N GLN A 15 4.35 -23.02 3.12
CA GLN A 15 4.66 -23.96 4.20
C GLN A 15 4.81 -23.21 5.54
N TRP A 16 5.51 -22.08 5.54
CA TRP A 16 5.63 -21.23 6.72
C TRP A 16 4.27 -20.66 7.16
N ALA A 17 3.47 -20.20 6.23
CA ALA A 17 2.14 -19.66 6.52
C ALA A 17 1.17 -20.73 7.05
N LYS A 18 1.33 -22.00 6.67
CA LYS A 18 0.55 -23.13 7.19
C LYS A 18 0.98 -23.58 8.58
N TYR A 19 2.23 -23.31 8.97
CA TYR A 19 2.75 -23.79 10.25
C TYR A 19 1.88 -23.36 11.41
N ARG A 20 1.35 -24.33 12.14
CA ARG A 20 0.45 -24.19 13.31
C ARG A 20 -0.80 -23.31 13.05
N LEU A 21 -1.25 -23.22 11.81
CA LEU A 21 -2.43 -22.41 11.45
C LEU A 21 -3.68 -22.88 12.18
N GLY A 22 -3.92 -24.21 12.27
CA GLY A 22 -5.06 -24.81 12.97
C GLY A 22 -5.10 -24.54 14.48
N GLU A 23 -3.96 -24.16 15.07
CA GLU A 23 -3.86 -23.78 16.48
C GLU A 23 -4.06 -22.27 16.71
N GLY A 24 -4.31 -21.51 15.65
CA GLY A 24 -4.34 -20.04 15.72
C GLY A 24 -2.97 -19.38 16.00
N LYS A 25 -1.89 -20.15 15.86
CA LYS A 25 -0.50 -19.73 16.10
C LYS A 25 0.29 -19.77 14.80
N GLY A 26 1.58 -19.38 14.86
CA GLY A 26 2.52 -19.55 13.77
C GLY A 26 3.02 -18.23 13.18
N ILE A 27 3.37 -18.26 11.91
CA ILE A 27 4.20 -17.26 11.25
C ILE A 27 3.33 -16.48 10.26
N MET A 28 3.54 -15.16 10.20
CA MET A 28 3.05 -14.29 9.14
C MET A 28 4.22 -13.91 8.23
N MET A 29 3.92 -13.80 6.94
CA MET A 29 4.89 -13.45 5.91
C MET A 29 4.67 -12.03 5.43
N TRP A 30 5.73 -11.28 5.19
CA TRP A 30 5.66 -10.00 4.51
C TRP A 30 5.30 -10.18 3.04
N GLY A 31 4.46 -9.28 2.53
CA GLY A 31 4.04 -9.23 1.13
C GLY A 31 4.25 -7.85 0.56
N GLU A 32 5.46 -7.60 0.04
CA GLU A 32 5.84 -6.35 -0.58
C GLU A 32 5.06 -6.16 -1.90
N MET A 33 4.49 -4.97 -2.08
CA MET A 33 3.69 -4.58 -3.24
C MET A 33 4.07 -3.19 -3.77
N PHE A 34 5.29 -2.73 -3.48
CA PHE A 34 5.71 -1.38 -3.78
C PHE A 34 5.59 -1.04 -5.27
N THR A 35 6.14 -1.87 -6.15
CA THR A 35 6.13 -1.61 -7.59
C THR A 35 4.71 -1.42 -8.12
N GLN A 36 3.77 -2.27 -7.70
CA GLN A 36 2.39 -2.23 -8.17
C GLN A 36 1.68 -0.96 -7.70
N TYR A 37 1.81 -0.63 -6.42
CA TYR A 37 1.14 0.54 -5.86
C TYR A 37 1.79 1.86 -6.27
N LYS A 38 3.13 1.92 -6.41
CA LYS A 38 3.80 3.11 -6.90
C LYS A 38 3.38 3.43 -8.34
N GLU A 39 3.28 2.42 -9.21
CA GLU A 39 2.83 2.64 -10.59
C GLU A 39 1.40 3.17 -10.66
N LEU A 40 0.50 2.66 -9.83
CA LEU A 40 -0.84 3.22 -9.69
C LEU A 40 -0.79 4.65 -9.15
N ALA A 41 0.04 4.93 -8.14
CA ALA A 41 0.24 6.28 -7.63
C ALA A 41 0.80 7.21 -8.70
N MET A 42 1.69 6.73 -9.55
CA MET A 42 2.26 7.44 -10.68
C MET A 42 1.26 7.64 -11.85
N GLY A 43 0.15 6.92 -11.88
CA GLY A 43 -0.85 6.98 -12.96
C GLY A 43 -0.53 6.07 -14.15
N PHE A 44 0.12 4.92 -13.90
CA PHE A 44 0.42 3.90 -14.89
C PHE A 44 -0.33 2.58 -14.62
N ALA A 45 -0.59 1.82 -15.68
CA ALA A 45 -1.47 0.64 -15.65
C ALA A 45 -0.72 -0.68 -15.91
N THR A 46 0.53 -0.79 -15.49
CA THR A 46 1.39 -1.91 -15.89
C THR A 46 1.21 -3.16 -15.03
N GLN A 47 0.80 -3.01 -13.78
CA GLN A 47 0.75 -4.09 -12.80
C GLN A 47 -0.64 -4.22 -12.17
N ASN A 48 -1.01 -5.44 -11.76
CA ASN A 48 -2.18 -5.65 -10.91
C ASN A 48 -1.78 -5.81 -9.44
N ILE A 49 -2.75 -5.61 -8.55
CA ILE A 49 -2.52 -5.62 -7.10
C ILE A 49 -3.07 -6.88 -6.41
N SER A 50 -3.41 -7.92 -7.14
CA SER A 50 -4.02 -9.13 -6.56
C SER A 50 -3.17 -9.77 -5.46
N ARG A 51 -1.85 -9.68 -5.55
CA ARG A 51 -0.92 -10.23 -4.55
C ARG A 51 -0.92 -9.49 -3.21
N MET A 52 -1.68 -8.38 -3.06
CA MET A 52 -2.01 -7.80 -1.76
C MET A 52 -2.88 -8.75 -0.92
N GLY A 53 -3.56 -9.69 -1.55
CA GLY A 53 -4.33 -10.75 -0.94
C GLY A 53 -3.52 -12.03 -0.73
N HIS A 54 -3.77 -12.72 0.37
CA HIS A 54 -3.08 -13.97 0.72
C HIS A 54 -3.38 -15.12 -0.21
N ASP A 55 -4.57 -15.16 -0.81
CA ASP A 55 -5.07 -16.20 -1.69
C ASP A 55 -4.30 -16.26 -3.02
N SER A 56 -3.95 -15.11 -3.59
CA SER A 56 -3.17 -15.06 -4.84
C SER A 56 -1.73 -15.58 -4.70
N ARG A 57 -1.27 -15.74 -3.47
CA ARG A 57 -0.01 -16.42 -3.12
C ARG A 57 -0.21 -17.88 -2.69
N GLY A 58 -1.44 -18.37 -2.74
CA GLY A 58 -1.79 -19.73 -2.35
C GLY A 58 -1.77 -19.99 -0.83
N PHE A 59 -1.80 -18.95 -0.01
CA PHE A 59 -1.86 -19.12 1.44
C PHE A 59 -3.28 -19.53 1.85
N THR A 60 -3.40 -20.59 2.63
CA THR A 60 -4.68 -21.10 3.12
C THR A 60 -5.28 -20.28 4.26
N GLY A 61 -4.53 -19.37 4.85
CA GLY A 61 -4.98 -18.48 5.91
C GLY A 61 -4.46 -17.07 5.72
N LYS A 62 -5.06 -16.12 6.44
CA LYS A 62 -4.71 -14.70 6.35
C LYS A 62 -3.37 -14.38 7.05
N ARG A 63 -2.30 -15.01 6.57
CA ARG A 63 -0.94 -14.93 7.12
C ARG A 63 -0.01 -14.00 6.30
N LEU A 64 -0.56 -13.29 5.34
CA LEU A 64 0.17 -12.30 4.55
C LEU A 64 -0.04 -10.91 5.15
N ILE A 65 1.07 -10.26 5.52
CA ILE A 65 1.09 -8.83 5.85
C ILE A 65 1.43 -8.08 4.57
N GLY A 66 0.40 -7.69 3.83
CA GLY A 66 0.58 -6.93 2.59
C GLY A 66 0.85 -5.45 2.87
N TYR A 67 1.75 -4.84 2.10
CA TYR A 67 2.08 -3.43 2.26
C TYR A 67 2.57 -2.78 0.95
N PRO A 68 2.22 -1.50 0.74
CA PRO A 68 2.70 -0.71 -0.40
C PRO A 68 4.11 -0.14 -0.22
N GLU A 69 4.56 0.11 1.01
CA GLU A 69 5.85 0.74 1.33
C GLU A 69 6.55 0.03 2.49
N SER A 70 7.87 0.04 2.45
CA SER A 70 8.75 -0.47 3.53
C SER A 70 10.07 0.30 3.57
N HIS A 71 11.01 -0.19 4.38
CA HIS A 71 12.35 0.40 4.55
C HIS A 71 13.26 0.24 3.31
N ASP A 72 12.99 -0.75 2.45
CA ASP A 72 13.86 -1.11 1.32
C ASP A 72 13.53 -0.37 0.02
N LYS A 73 12.44 0.36 0.00
CA LYS A 73 11.95 1.03 -1.20
C LYS A 73 11.80 2.51 -0.96
N ASP A 74 11.94 3.28 -2.01
CA ASP A 74 11.68 4.71 -1.93
C ASP A 74 10.20 4.99 -1.63
N ARG A 75 9.85 6.21 -1.37
CA ARG A 75 8.48 6.61 -1.06
C ARG A 75 7.64 6.71 -2.31
N MET A 76 6.45 6.12 -2.29
CA MET A 76 5.52 6.19 -3.43
C MET A 76 5.26 7.62 -3.88
N MET A 77 5.13 8.55 -2.93
CA MET A 77 4.86 9.96 -3.27
C MET A 77 6.08 10.67 -3.84
N TYR A 78 7.30 10.30 -3.43
CA TYR A 78 8.51 10.77 -4.10
C TYR A 78 8.55 10.30 -5.56
N GLU A 79 8.37 9.02 -5.79
CA GLU A 79 8.32 8.41 -7.12
C GLU A 79 7.20 9.04 -7.98
N ALA A 80 6.02 9.23 -7.40
CA ALA A 80 4.89 9.81 -8.10
C ALA A 80 5.15 11.25 -8.57
N ILE A 81 5.76 12.09 -7.73
CA ILE A 81 6.06 13.47 -8.08
C ILE A 81 7.22 13.55 -9.08
N THR A 82 8.22 12.67 -8.95
CA THR A 82 9.45 12.72 -9.75
C THR A 82 9.27 12.08 -11.12
N TYR A 83 8.61 10.92 -11.18
CA TYR A 83 8.54 10.08 -12.38
C TYR A 83 7.11 9.79 -12.85
N GLY A 84 6.12 10.37 -12.18
CA GLY A 84 4.71 10.12 -12.47
C GLY A 84 4.27 10.62 -13.85
N ASN A 85 3.07 10.25 -14.22
CA ASN A 85 2.46 10.61 -15.48
C ASN A 85 2.16 12.13 -15.52
N GLY A 86 2.78 12.83 -16.45
CA GLY A 86 2.61 14.27 -16.68
C GLY A 86 1.45 14.64 -17.60
N GLY A 87 0.73 13.65 -18.13
CA GLY A 87 -0.37 13.87 -19.08
C GLY A 87 -1.73 13.99 -18.39
N GLY A 88 -2.77 14.15 -19.23
CA GLY A 88 -4.17 14.20 -18.78
C GLY A 88 -4.57 15.49 -18.07
N SER A 89 -5.76 15.47 -17.46
CA SER A 89 -6.33 16.62 -16.74
C SER A 89 -5.86 16.72 -15.28
N ALA A 90 -5.27 15.64 -14.75
CA ALA A 90 -4.75 15.57 -13.38
C ALA A 90 -3.32 14.97 -13.37
N PRO A 91 -2.32 15.67 -13.97
CA PRO A 91 -0.96 15.19 -14.02
C PRO A 91 -0.39 15.01 -12.61
N VAL A 92 0.44 13.97 -12.44
CA VAL A 92 1.05 13.63 -11.14
C VAL A 92 2.48 14.16 -11.06
N ASN A 93 3.23 14.04 -12.17
CA ASN A 93 4.61 14.53 -12.24
C ASN A 93 4.68 16.02 -11.87
N GLY A 94 5.57 16.35 -10.96
CA GLY A 94 5.75 17.72 -10.46
C GLY A 94 4.57 18.30 -9.66
N ASN A 95 3.50 17.52 -9.40
CA ASN A 95 2.28 18.02 -8.77
C ASN A 95 1.95 17.27 -7.47
N LEU A 96 2.46 17.81 -6.35
CA LEU A 96 2.22 17.23 -5.02
C LEU A 96 0.73 17.12 -4.68
N THR A 97 -0.09 18.10 -5.06
CA THR A 97 -1.53 18.08 -4.75
C THR A 97 -2.23 16.90 -5.42
N ASN A 98 -1.99 16.69 -6.70
CA ASN A 98 -2.55 15.57 -7.43
C ASN A 98 -1.99 14.23 -6.93
N ALA A 99 -0.70 14.17 -6.59
CA ALA A 99 -0.10 12.98 -6.02
C ALA A 99 -0.74 12.61 -4.68
N LEU A 100 -0.85 13.55 -3.74
CA LEU A 100 -1.47 13.30 -2.43
C LEU A 100 -2.95 12.90 -2.54
N ALA A 101 -3.70 13.49 -3.47
CA ALA A 101 -5.11 13.16 -3.69
C ALA A 101 -5.33 11.68 -4.06
N ARG A 102 -4.32 10.98 -4.56
CA ARG A 102 -4.40 9.56 -4.92
C ARG A 102 -4.29 8.63 -3.71
N MET A 103 -3.77 9.13 -2.58
CA MET A 103 -3.50 8.31 -1.39
C MET A 103 -4.78 7.75 -0.74
N GLY A 104 -5.92 8.43 -0.89
CA GLY A 104 -7.21 7.88 -0.47
C GLY A 104 -7.52 6.56 -1.21
N ALA A 105 -7.39 6.54 -2.53
CA ALA A 105 -7.59 5.34 -3.35
C ALA A 105 -6.54 4.24 -3.06
N ILE A 106 -5.27 4.61 -2.88
CA ILE A 106 -4.20 3.71 -2.46
C ILE A 106 -4.55 3.03 -1.13
N GLY A 107 -4.96 3.83 -0.13
CA GLY A 107 -5.36 3.31 1.18
C GLY A 107 -6.58 2.38 1.09
N ALA A 108 -7.60 2.76 0.35
CA ALA A 108 -8.79 1.92 0.17
C ALA A 108 -8.44 0.56 -0.45
N MET A 109 -7.60 0.55 -1.48
CA MET A 109 -7.21 -0.68 -2.20
C MET A 109 -6.10 -1.49 -1.50
N SER A 110 -5.50 -0.97 -0.43
CA SER A 110 -4.53 -1.70 0.38
C SER A 110 -5.11 -2.10 1.74
N ILE A 111 -5.59 -1.15 2.52
CA ILE A 111 -6.04 -1.36 3.90
C ILE A 111 -7.27 -2.28 3.95
N LEU A 112 -8.25 -2.07 3.08
CA LEU A 112 -9.51 -2.82 3.10
C LEU A 112 -9.39 -4.26 2.59
N VAL A 113 -8.29 -4.65 1.95
CA VAL A 113 -8.05 -6.05 1.59
C VAL A 113 -7.97 -6.90 2.86
N PRO A 114 -8.74 -8.02 2.99
CA PRO A 114 -8.71 -8.89 4.16
C PRO A 114 -7.31 -9.38 4.55
N GLY A 115 -7.13 -9.63 5.84
CA GLY A 115 -5.85 -10.00 6.44
C GLY A 115 -5.04 -8.79 6.94
N PRO A 116 -3.96 -9.04 7.69
CA PRO A 116 -3.12 -8.00 8.27
C PRO A 116 -2.44 -7.15 7.19
N LYS A 117 -2.18 -5.90 7.52
CA LYS A 117 -1.52 -4.92 6.65
C LYS A 117 -0.47 -4.16 7.45
N MET A 118 0.55 -3.69 6.76
CA MET A 118 1.51 -2.75 7.31
C MET A 118 1.36 -1.39 6.64
N ILE A 119 1.37 -0.36 7.45
CA ILE A 119 1.54 1.03 7.01
C ILE A 119 2.95 1.42 7.43
N TRP A 120 3.79 1.76 6.45
CA TRP A 120 5.12 2.25 6.75
C TRP A 120 5.04 3.69 7.23
N HIS A 121 5.90 4.06 8.18
CA HIS A 121 5.83 5.32 8.91
C HIS A 121 5.68 6.53 7.98
N PHE A 122 4.78 7.43 8.33
CA PHE A 122 4.38 8.62 7.58
C PHE A 122 3.79 8.36 6.18
N GLY A 123 3.57 7.13 5.76
CA GLY A 123 2.79 6.79 4.57
C GLY A 123 1.36 7.34 4.68
N GLU A 124 0.79 7.31 5.88
CA GLU A 124 -0.52 7.87 6.21
C GLU A 124 -0.61 9.40 6.09
N LEU A 125 0.53 10.06 5.91
CA LEU A 125 0.64 11.49 5.62
C LEU A 125 1.19 11.76 4.22
N GLY A 126 1.33 10.73 3.39
CA GLY A 126 1.86 10.85 2.05
C GLY A 126 3.32 11.33 2.03
N ASN A 127 4.19 10.64 2.77
CA ASN A 127 5.61 10.97 2.79
C ASN A 127 6.20 10.99 1.38
N ASN A 128 6.72 12.14 0.99
CA ASN A 128 7.31 12.38 -0.32
C ASN A 128 8.81 12.71 -0.27
N GLN A 129 9.46 12.43 0.84
CA GLN A 129 10.92 12.54 0.93
C GLN A 129 11.56 11.20 0.57
N SER A 130 12.44 11.22 -0.44
CA SER A 130 13.21 10.02 -0.79
C SER A 130 14.03 9.52 0.38
N ILE A 131 14.09 8.21 0.55
CA ILE A 131 15.02 7.57 1.48
C ILE A 131 16.48 7.82 1.06
N TYR A 132 16.69 8.23 -0.18
CA TYR A 132 17.98 8.54 -0.78
C TYR A 132 18.39 10.01 -0.62
N THR A 133 17.76 10.73 0.31
CA THR A 133 18.09 12.13 0.57
C THR A 133 19.32 12.25 1.45
N CYS A 134 20.35 12.94 0.94
CA CYS A 134 21.59 13.27 1.65
C CYS A 134 21.36 14.39 2.67
N ALA A 135 22.32 14.61 3.60
CA ALA A 135 22.22 15.67 4.59
C ALA A 135 22.20 17.09 3.99
N ASN A 136 22.79 17.26 2.80
CA ASN A 136 22.75 18.50 2.04
C ASN A 136 21.44 18.72 1.25
N GLY A 137 20.48 17.80 1.36
CA GLY A 137 19.18 17.87 0.68
C GLY A 137 19.17 17.35 -0.77
N THR A 138 20.30 16.93 -1.34
CA THR A 138 20.30 16.29 -2.65
C THR A 138 19.80 14.86 -2.54
N VAL A 139 19.25 14.30 -3.63
CA VAL A 139 18.81 12.92 -3.70
C VAL A 139 19.79 12.11 -4.55
N ASN A 140 20.20 10.96 -4.02
CA ASN A 140 21.04 10.01 -4.73
C ASN A 140 20.25 8.76 -5.09
N ASP A 141 19.41 8.86 -6.08
CA ASP A 141 18.51 7.79 -6.55
C ASP A 141 19.16 6.79 -7.51
N GLU A 142 20.41 7.04 -7.94
CA GLU A 142 21.13 6.16 -8.88
C GLU A 142 21.75 4.94 -8.20
N GLY A 143 21.56 4.76 -6.89
CA GLY A 143 22.13 3.65 -6.14
C GLY A 143 23.66 3.68 -6.02
N THR A 144 24.27 4.79 -6.38
CA THR A 144 25.71 4.99 -6.24
C THR A 144 26.04 5.15 -4.76
N PHE A 145 26.94 4.34 -4.25
CA PHE A 145 27.39 4.46 -2.87
C PHE A 145 28.18 5.76 -2.68
N PHE A 146 27.60 6.69 -1.93
CA PHE A 146 28.33 7.85 -1.43
C PHE A 146 28.72 7.61 0.02
N PRO A 147 30.00 7.69 0.36
CA PRO A 147 30.43 7.62 1.75
C PRO A 147 29.90 8.82 2.53
N GLY A 148 29.44 8.58 3.74
CA GLY A 148 29.03 9.63 4.67
C GLY A 148 27.52 9.80 4.81
N ASP A 149 27.00 10.95 4.48
CA ASP A 149 25.66 11.40 4.85
C ASP A 149 24.53 11.03 3.86
N CYS A 150 24.88 10.34 2.78
CA CYS A 150 23.92 9.86 1.76
C CYS A 150 23.55 8.40 1.91
N LYS A 151 23.76 7.82 3.05
CA LYS A 151 23.31 6.48 3.33
C LYS A 151 21.87 6.49 3.84
N LEU A 152 21.03 5.75 3.28
CA LEU A 152 19.68 6.06 2.87
C LEU A 152 18.64 5.23 3.57
N ASP A 153 18.75 3.93 3.49
CA ASP A 153 17.81 2.94 4.00
C ASP A 153 17.73 2.91 5.54
N THR A 154 18.79 3.34 6.20
CA THR A 154 18.89 3.37 7.67
C THR A 154 18.84 4.77 8.27
N LYS A 155 18.73 5.80 7.43
CA LYS A 155 18.70 7.18 7.88
C LYS A 155 17.31 7.55 8.32
N GLU A 156 17.14 7.90 9.58
CA GLU A 156 15.89 8.39 10.10
C GLU A 156 15.53 9.70 9.41
N GLN A 157 14.30 9.76 8.90
CA GLN A 157 13.79 10.95 8.25
C GLN A 157 13.06 11.81 9.28
N VAL A 158 13.50 13.05 9.43
CA VAL A 158 13.01 13.98 10.45
C VAL A 158 11.68 14.59 10.02
N GLN A 159 10.61 13.77 9.99
CA GLN A 159 9.31 14.15 9.45
C GLN A 159 8.57 15.14 10.35
N TRP A 160 8.79 15.09 11.64
CA TRP A 160 8.14 16.00 12.60
C TRP A 160 8.46 17.46 12.35
N THR A 161 9.65 17.77 11.83
CA THR A 161 10.07 19.15 11.49
C THR A 161 9.37 19.70 10.26
N GLN A 162 8.74 18.85 9.44
CA GLN A 162 8.02 19.25 8.23
C GLN A 162 6.63 19.83 8.54
N ASN A 163 6.17 19.69 9.78
CA ASN A 163 4.85 20.14 10.22
C ASN A 163 3.69 19.68 9.31
N TRP A 164 3.75 18.44 8.83
CA TRP A 164 2.77 17.90 7.87
C TRP A 164 1.34 17.85 8.41
N LEU A 165 1.17 17.84 9.72
CA LEU A 165 -0.17 17.90 10.33
C LEU A 165 -0.86 19.26 10.13
N SER A 166 -0.16 20.29 9.68
CA SER A 166 -0.77 21.56 9.27
C SER A 166 -1.23 21.57 7.81
N ASP A 167 -0.82 20.60 6.98
CA ASP A 167 -1.25 20.47 5.59
C ASP A 167 -2.56 19.69 5.52
N THR A 168 -3.64 20.38 5.16
CA THR A 168 -5.00 19.79 5.07
C THR A 168 -5.10 18.62 4.09
N ARG A 169 -4.27 18.60 3.03
CA ARG A 169 -4.22 17.49 2.07
C ARG A 169 -3.70 16.21 2.73
N ARG A 170 -2.70 16.33 3.60
CA ARG A 170 -2.08 15.22 4.32
C ARG A 170 -2.96 14.74 5.46
N THR A 171 -3.56 15.64 6.20
CA THR A 171 -4.52 15.26 7.26
C THR A 171 -5.78 14.63 6.71
N ALA A 172 -6.17 14.95 5.46
CA ALA A 172 -7.23 14.24 4.76
C ALA A 172 -6.87 12.77 4.51
N ILE A 173 -5.62 12.45 4.09
CA ILE A 173 -5.14 11.08 3.93
C ILE A 173 -5.22 10.34 5.27
N LEU A 174 -4.68 10.92 6.33
CA LEU A 174 -4.72 10.34 7.68
C LEU A 174 -6.17 10.06 8.12
N SER A 175 -7.07 11.00 7.89
CA SER A 175 -8.50 10.86 8.21
C SER A 175 -9.13 9.70 7.44
N ASP A 176 -8.89 9.61 6.14
CA ASP A 176 -9.48 8.56 5.32
C ASP A 176 -8.91 7.17 5.67
N TRP A 177 -7.62 7.06 5.86
CA TRP A 177 -7.00 5.79 6.27
C TRP A 177 -7.46 5.35 7.65
N SER A 178 -7.64 6.29 8.59
CA SER A 178 -8.21 5.99 9.91
C SER A 178 -9.64 5.43 9.80
N LYS A 179 -10.47 6.00 8.91
CA LYS A 179 -11.82 5.48 8.63
C LYS A 179 -11.77 4.07 8.02
N PHE A 180 -10.86 3.81 7.07
CA PHE A 180 -10.70 2.48 6.49
C PHE A 180 -10.26 1.45 7.52
N ILE A 181 -9.34 1.80 8.40
CA ILE A 181 -8.91 0.94 9.52
C ILE A 181 -10.09 0.67 10.44
N SER A 182 -10.82 1.71 10.84
CA SER A 182 -12.00 1.59 11.70
C SER A 182 -13.04 0.67 11.07
N LEU A 183 -13.39 0.90 9.81
CA LEU A 183 -14.34 0.06 9.07
C LEU A 183 -13.88 -1.40 9.02
N LYS A 184 -12.63 -1.63 8.63
CA LYS A 184 -12.07 -2.98 8.53
C LYS A 184 -12.06 -3.73 9.85
N THR A 185 -11.79 -3.05 10.95
CA THR A 185 -11.68 -3.67 12.28
C THR A 185 -13.03 -3.84 12.97
N SER A 186 -14.02 -3.02 12.64
CA SER A 186 -15.36 -3.10 13.23
C SER A 186 -16.30 -4.08 12.49
N GLU A 187 -16.10 -4.26 11.17
CA GLU A 187 -17.02 -5.04 10.34
C GLU A 187 -16.50 -6.45 10.07
N PRO A 188 -17.20 -7.50 10.56
CA PRO A 188 -16.76 -8.89 10.41
C PRO A 188 -16.56 -9.36 8.98
N VAL A 189 -17.23 -8.73 8.00
CA VAL A 189 -17.08 -9.08 6.58
C VAL A 189 -15.64 -8.99 6.09
N PHE A 190 -14.81 -8.10 6.65
CA PHE A 190 -13.40 -8.01 6.30
C PHE A 190 -12.54 -9.17 6.80
N SER A 191 -13.13 -10.09 7.56
CA SER A 191 -12.53 -11.38 7.91
C SER A 191 -12.99 -12.52 6.99
N SER A 192 -13.71 -12.22 5.92
CA SER A 192 -14.34 -13.20 5.02
C SER A 192 -13.61 -13.30 3.66
N ASP A 193 -14.31 -13.80 2.66
CA ASP A 193 -13.79 -13.99 1.31
C ASP A 193 -13.67 -12.66 0.57
N PHE A 194 -12.80 -12.63 -0.42
CA PHE A 194 -12.61 -11.43 -1.25
C PHE A 194 -12.10 -11.80 -2.65
N ALA A 195 -12.20 -10.84 -3.55
CA ALA A 195 -11.58 -10.89 -4.86
C ALA A 195 -11.01 -9.51 -5.21
N ILE A 196 -9.81 -9.48 -5.75
CA ILE A 196 -9.18 -8.28 -6.28
C ILE A 196 -9.03 -8.48 -7.79
N SER A 197 -9.52 -7.55 -8.58
CA SER A 197 -9.44 -7.63 -10.04
C SER A 197 -9.34 -6.26 -10.67
N PRO A 198 -8.66 -6.13 -11.82
CA PRO A 198 -8.78 -4.94 -12.63
C PRO A 198 -10.21 -4.83 -13.19
N ASP A 199 -10.66 -3.62 -13.45
CA ASP A 199 -11.91 -3.33 -14.15
C ASP A 199 -11.60 -2.84 -15.58
N GLY A 200 -11.44 -3.79 -16.49
CA GLY A 200 -11.06 -3.55 -17.88
C GLY A 200 -9.59 -3.18 -18.10
N SER A 201 -8.94 -2.58 -17.13
CA SER A 201 -7.52 -2.17 -17.18
C SER A 201 -6.94 -2.09 -15.78
N ASN A 202 -5.64 -2.37 -15.63
CA ASN A 202 -4.96 -2.27 -14.33
C ASN A 202 -5.00 -0.86 -13.71
N ILE A 203 -5.26 0.20 -14.48
CA ILE A 203 -5.45 1.55 -13.95
C ILE A 203 -6.74 1.70 -13.14
N ARG A 204 -7.69 0.81 -13.34
CA ARG A 204 -8.92 0.71 -12.56
C ARG A 204 -8.92 -0.60 -11.79
N GLN A 205 -9.12 -0.51 -10.51
CA GLN A 205 -9.07 -1.68 -9.61
C GLN A 205 -10.39 -1.81 -8.86
N ARG A 206 -10.78 -3.05 -8.62
CA ARG A 206 -11.95 -3.40 -7.84
C ARG A 206 -11.57 -4.41 -6.77
N LEU A 207 -11.96 -4.12 -5.53
CA LEU A 207 -11.97 -5.07 -4.43
C LEU A 207 -13.40 -5.41 -4.10
N TYR A 208 -13.73 -6.69 -4.05
CA TYR A 208 -14.99 -7.20 -3.56
C TYR A 208 -14.73 -8.08 -2.34
N VAL A 209 -15.33 -7.71 -1.19
CA VAL A 209 -15.26 -8.48 0.06
C VAL A 209 -16.66 -8.96 0.37
N TYR A 210 -16.84 -10.25 0.69
CA TYR A 210 -18.17 -10.80 0.83
C TYR A 210 -18.25 -11.97 1.80
N ASN A 211 -19.45 -12.13 2.41
CA ASN A 211 -19.83 -13.33 3.14
C ASN A 211 -21.33 -13.59 2.96
N ASN A 212 -21.65 -14.53 2.10
CA ASN A 212 -23.02 -14.88 1.78
C ASN A 212 -23.76 -15.63 2.90
N THR A 213 -23.03 -16.08 3.95
CA THR A 213 -23.64 -16.75 5.10
C THR A 213 -24.09 -15.79 6.20
N PHE A 214 -23.67 -14.53 6.15
CA PHE A 214 -24.11 -13.53 7.12
C PHE A 214 -25.60 -13.20 6.93
N PRO A 215 -26.33 -12.89 8.02
CA PRO A 215 -27.71 -12.43 7.92
C PRO A 215 -27.78 -11.08 7.19
N THR A 216 -28.94 -10.82 6.56
CA THR A 216 -29.17 -9.55 5.81
C THR A 216 -29.15 -8.29 6.68
N THR A 217 -29.19 -8.45 7.99
CA THR A 217 -29.06 -7.36 8.98
C THR A 217 -27.61 -6.95 9.26
N GLN A 218 -26.63 -7.69 8.73
CA GLN A 218 -25.22 -7.39 8.84
C GLN A 218 -24.65 -6.95 7.48
N LEU A 219 -23.53 -6.24 7.51
CA LEU A 219 -22.77 -5.91 6.31
C LEU A 219 -22.19 -7.21 5.71
N ARG A 220 -22.70 -7.61 4.53
CA ARG A 220 -22.36 -8.86 3.85
C ARG A 220 -21.44 -8.66 2.67
N ASN A 221 -21.54 -7.51 2.03
CA ASN A 221 -20.85 -7.23 0.77
C ASN A 221 -20.28 -5.82 0.80
N VAL A 222 -19.02 -5.69 0.42
CA VAL A 222 -18.33 -4.41 0.24
C VAL A 222 -17.69 -4.41 -1.13
N VAL A 223 -17.95 -3.40 -1.92
CA VAL A 223 -17.26 -3.16 -3.20
C VAL A 223 -16.49 -1.87 -3.09
N VAL A 224 -15.20 -1.95 -3.35
CA VAL A 224 -14.31 -0.77 -3.49
C VAL A 224 -13.92 -0.68 -4.95
N ILE A 225 -14.11 0.48 -5.54
CA ILE A 225 -13.70 0.78 -6.91
C ILE A 225 -12.74 1.97 -6.85
N ALA A 226 -11.58 1.84 -7.49
CA ALA A 226 -10.58 2.88 -7.56
C ALA A 226 -10.15 3.10 -9.01
N ASN A 227 -10.11 4.36 -9.42
CA ASN A 227 -9.57 4.78 -10.72
C ASN A 227 -8.28 5.58 -10.49
N PHE A 228 -7.18 5.08 -11.03
CA PHE A 228 -5.85 5.68 -10.93
C PHE A 228 -5.43 6.41 -12.23
N SER A 229 -6.36 6.65 -13.15
CA SER A 229 -6.11 7.42 -14.35
C SER A 229 -5.73 8.89 -14.01
N VAL A 230 -4.93 9.50 -14.86
CA VAL A 230 -4.59 10.94 -14.81
C VAL A 230 -5.49 11.77 -15.74
N GLY A 231 -6.40 11.14 -16.46
CA GLY A 231 -7.40 11.77 -17.33
C GLY A 231 -8.81 11.60 -16.79
N ASN A 232 -9.74 12.39 -17.31
CA ASN A 232 -11.17 12.17 -17.11
C ASN A 232 -11.59 10.89 -17.83
N GLN A 233 -12.32 10.03 -17.16
CA GLN A 233 -12.92 8.82 -17.72
C GLN A 233 -14.40 8.80 -17.38
#